data_3d7c7b9a1e785bcfc37fe0af739cde5b
#
_entry.id   3d7c7b9a1e785bcfc37fe0af739cde5b
#
_cell.length_a   1.000
_cell.length_b   1.000
_cell.length_c   1.000
_cell.angle_alpha   90.00
_cell.angle_beta   90.00
_cell.angle_gamma   90.00
#
_symmetry.space_group_name_H-M   'P 1'
#
loop_
_entity.id
_entity.type
_entity.pdbx_description
1 polymer ?
#
loop_
_entity_poly.entity_id
_entity_poly.type
_entity_poly.pdbx_seq_one_letter_code
_entity_poly.pdbx_strand_id
1 'polypeptide(L)'
;MRRRAFLAMAALVPALTWFQPAAAIAETQQLRIAQQFGIAYLPLIVAKERKLIEKQAAANGVPDLKVEWLRLSGAAAMNDSLISGGLDFATAGIAPAILTWDKTRGKVDITLIASLGSMPNILTTNNPNVKTIKDFTEKDRIALPSVKVGFQPIVLQMAAEKTFGQYDKLDNLTVSLPHPDATAAILSGTGGITAHFTSPPFMEQQLESGKAHAVLNSYDVLGGPHTFNVVYATRKFATDNPKTVNAFVAALDEANAWIKANPKDAAQLYIAEEKSKLDPAFVERIIRDPQINFTTTPQQVEAFADFEYRVGLIKQKPTWKELFQPGLHSKSGS
;
A
#
# COMPACT_ATOMS: atom_id res chain seq x y z
N MET A 1 2.12 84.85 -44.96
CA MET A 1 2.70 83.55 -44.59
C MET A 1 2.03 83.07 -43.28
N ARG A 2 1.06 82.11 -43.32
CA ARG A 2 0.30 81.60 -42.15
C ARG A 2 0.72 80.18 -41.97
N ARG A 3 1.45 79.87 -40.82
CA ARG A 3 1.79 78.52 -40.37
C ARG A 3 0.57 77.92 -39.69
N ARG A 4 0.06 76.80 -40.21
CA ARG A 4 -0.95 76.00 -39.60
C ARG A 4 -0.24 74.96 -38.72
N ALA A 5 -0.51 74.95 -37.37
CA ALA A 5 -0.08 73.98 -36.48
C ALA A 5 -1.13 72.83 -36.48
N PHE A 6 -0.69 71.59 -36.72
CA PHE A 6 -1.49 70.37 -36.54
C PHE A 6 -1.28 69.83 -35.12
N LEU A 7 -2.34 69.87 -34.34
CA LEU A 7 -2.40 69.11 -33.04
C LEU A 7 -2.71 67.64 -33.33
N ALA A 8 -1.75 66.74 -33.00
CA ALA A 8 -1.98 65.32 -33.03
C ALA A 8 -2.55 64.88 -31.64
N MET A 9 -3.79 64.47 -31.71
CA MET A 9 -4.50 63.92 -30.49
C MET A 9 -4.17 62.42 -30.38
N ALA A 10 -3.31 62.05 -29.44
CA ALA A 10 -2.99 60.65 -29.14
C ALA A 10 -4.12 60.03 -28.31
N ALA A 11 -4.86 59.12 -28.93
CA ALA A 11 -5.87 58.32 -28.23
C ALA A 11 -5.20 57.26 -27.38
N LEU A 12 -5.26 57.39 -26.06
CA LEU A 12 -4.91 56.31 -25.12
C LEU A 12 -6.02 55.26 -25.15
N VAL A 13 -5.73 54.08 -25.74
CA VAL A 13 -6.60 52.91 -25.64
C VAL A 13 -6.21 52.16 -24.36
N PRO A 14 -7.09 52.00 -23.34
CA PRO A 14 -6.76 51.19 -22.20
C PRO A 14 -6.74 49.72 -22.61
N ALA A 15 -5.57 49.03 -22.47
CA ALA A 15 -5.45 47.60 -22.63
C ALA A 15 -6.19 46.94 -21.49
N LEU A 16 -7.43 46.49 -21.72
CA LEU A 16 -8.12 45.53 -20.82
C LEU A 16 -7.37 44.20 -20.92
N THR A 17 -6.50 43.93 -19.96
CA THR A 17 -5.97 42.57 -19.74
C THR A 17 -7.11 41.69 -19.27
N TRP A 18 -7.60 40.86 -20.16
CA TRP A 18 -8.54 39.79 -19.82
C TRP A 18 -7.81 38.77 -18.95
N PHE A 19 -7.99 38.82 -17.66
CA PHE A 19 -7.68 37.70 -16.75
C PHE A 19 -8.62 36.56 -17.14
N GLN A 20 -8.17 35.62 -17.96
CA GLN A 20 -8.84 34.36 -18.14
C GLN A 20 -8.58 33.57 -16.85
N PRO A 21 -9.61 33.25 -16.04
CA PRO A 21 -9.43 32.31 -14.94
C PRO A 21 -8.95 31.00 -15.56
N ALA A 22 -7.81 30.49 -15.08
CA ALA A 22 -7.38 29.13 -15.43
C ALA A 22 -8.55 28.20 -15.15
N ALA A 23 -8.99 27.46 -16.18
CA ALA A 23 -10.08 26.50 -16.01
C ALA A 23 -9.67 25.55 -14.88
N ALA A 24 -10.35 25.63 -13.75
CA ALA A 24 -10.16 24.69 -12.65
C ALA A 24 -10.50 23.29 -13.20
N ILE A 25 -9.53 22.38 -13.21
CA ILE A 25 -9.78 21.00 -13.59
C ILE A 25 -10.83 20.47 -12.60
N ALA A 26 -11.96 19.99 -13.13
CA ALA A 26 -13.02 19.43 -12.30
C ALA A 26 -12.51 18.15 -11.64
N GLU A 27 -12.68 18.05 -10.31
CA GLU A 27 -12.40 16.84 -9.55
C GLU A 27 -13.19 15.64 -10.12
N THR A 28 -12.61 14.46 -10.02
CA THR A 28 -13.30 13.23 -10.43
C THR A 28 -14.60 13.02 -9.65
N GLN A 29 -15.61 12.47 -10.33
CA GLN A 29 -16.86 12.02 -9.69
C GLN A 29 -16.85 10.51 -9.40
N GLN A 30 -15.78 9.81 -9.77
CA GLN A 30 -15.61 8.37 -9.54
C GLN A 30 -14.20 8.10 -9.05
N LEU A 31 -14.08 7.24 -8.04
CA LEU A 31 -12.81 6.77 -7.49
C LEU A 31 -12.82 5.25 -7.42
N ARG A 32 -11.95 4.60 -8.21
CA ARG A 32 -11.81 3.15 -8.26
C ARG A 32 -10.63 2.72 -7.40
N ILE A 33 -10.92 1.94 -6.35
CA ILE A 33 -9.93 1.49 -5.36
C ILE A 33 -9.89 -0.03 -5.35
N ALA A 34 -8.70 -0.62 -5.36
CA ALA A 34 -8.57 -2.05 -5.14
C ALA A 34 -7.86 -2.35 -3.82
N GLN A 35 -8.32 -3.39 -3.13
CA GLN A 35 -7.71 -3.96 -1.92
C GLN A 35 -7.40 -5.45 -2.12
N GLN A 36 -6.52 -5.99 -1.27
CA GLN A 36 -6.21 -7.42 -1.21
C GLN A 36 -6.88 -8.05 0.04
N PHE A 37 -6.37 -9.19 0.51
CA PHE A 37 -6.85 -9.90 1.69
C PHE A 37 -6.02 -9.55 2.92
N GLY A 38 -6.66 -9.60 4.10
CA GLY A 38 -5.97 -9.47 5.39
C GLY A 38 -6.29 -8.21 6.18
N ILE A 39 -5.96 -8.25 7.47
CA ILE A 39 -6.26 -7.15 8.42
C ILE A 39 -5.53 -5.84 8.06
N ALA A 40 -4.44 -5.90 7.30
CA ALA A 40 -3.76 -4.70 6.81
C ALA A 40 -4.67 -3.76 5.99
N TYR A 41 -5.77 -4.28 5.45
CA TYR A 41 -6.76 -3.51 4.68
C TYR A 41 -7.97 -3.05 5.51
N LEU A 42 -7.97 -3.32 6.82
CA LEU A 42 -9.07 -2.92 7.72
C LEU A 42 -9.40 -1.43 7.68
N PRO A 43 -8.45 -0.47 7.55
CA PRO A 43 -8.78 0.94 7.37
C PRO A 43 -9.62 1.21 6.13
N LEU A 44 -9.36 0.51 5.02
CA LEU A 44 -10.15 0.62 3.79
C LEU A 44 -11.53 0.00 3.95
N ILE A 45 -11.63 -1.14 4.63
CA ILE A 45 -12.90 -1.80 4.94
C ILE A 45 -13.80 -0.88 5.77
N VAL A 46 -13.24 -0.27 6.82
CA VAL A 46 -13.98 0.69 7.66
C VAL A 46 -14.36 1.92 6.86
N ALA A 47 -13.46 2.47 6.03
CA ALA A 47 -13.76 3.62 5.18
C ALA A 47 -14.89 3.32 4.19
N LYS A 48 -14.90 2.12 3.60
CA LYS A 48 -15.95 1.61 2.71
C LYS A 48 -17.30 1.51 3.42
N GLU A 49 -17.36 0.70 4.48
CA GLU A 49 -18.61 0.37 5.18
C GLU A 49 -19.27 1.58 5.83
N ARG A 50 -18.45 2.54 6.29
CA ARG A 50 -18.92 3.78 6.90
C ARG A 50 -19.00 4.95 5.92
N LYS A 51 -18.74 4.74 4.63
CA LYS A 51 -18.73 5.76 3.56
C LYS A 51 -17.90 7.00 3.94
N LEU A 52 -16.74 6.78 4.56
CA LEU A 52 -15.93 7.88 5.07
C LEU A 52 -15.27 8.68 3.95
N ILE A 53 -14.95 8.04 2.83
CA ILE A 53 -14.34 8.73 1.67
C ILE A 53 -15.36 9.69 1.07
N GLU A 54 -16.60 9.23 0.82
CA GLU A 54 -17.69 10.06 0.29
C GLU A 54 -18.03 11.20 1.24
N LYS A 55 -18.09 10.92 2.55
CA LYS A 55 -18.32 11.93 3.59
C LYS A 55 -17.25 13.03 3.57
N GLN A 56 -15.98 12.63 3.56
CA GLN A 56 -14.85 13.56 3.52
C GLN A 56 -14.77 14.30 2.18
N ALA A 57 -15.08 13.65 1.06
CA ALA A 57 -15.14 14.26 -0.25
C ALA A 57 -16.21 15.36 -0.32
N ALA A 58 -17.42 15.09 0.19
CA ALA A 58 -18.48 16.08 0.26
C ALA A 58 -18.06 17.31 1.10
N ALA A 59 -17.40 17.09 2.25
CA ALA A 59 -16.87 18.17 3.10
C ALA A 59 -15.76 18.98 2.40
N ASN A 60 -15.05 18.39 1.43
CA ASN A 60 -13.99 19.04 0.65
C ASN A 60 -14.46 19.57 -0.72
N GLY A 61 -15.78 19.64 -0.97
CA GLY A 61 -16.35 20.20 -2.19
C GLY A 61 -16.39 19.24 -3.38
N VAL A 62 -16.47 17.92 -3.12
CA VAL A 62 -16.71 16.85 -4.09
C VAL A 62 -17.91 16.00 -3.62
N PRO A 63 -19.15 16.58 -3.58
CA PRO A 63 -20.29 15.96 -2.91
C PRO A 63 -20.81 14.68 -3.56
N ASP A 64 -20.59 14.51 -4.87
CA ASP A 64 -21.16 13.43 -5.66
C ASP A 64 -20.15 12.31 -5.97
N LEU A 65 -19.02 12.27 -5.23
CA LEU A 65 -18.00 11.26 -5.43
C LEU A 65 -18.58 9.86 -5.17
N LYS A 66 -18.43 8.97 -6.16
CA LYS A 66 -18.77 7.55 -6.06
C LYS A 66 -17.50 6.73 -5.92
N VAL A 67 -17.45 5.86 -4.93
CA VAL A 67 -16.30 4.97 -4.71
C VAL A 67 -16.66 3.56 -5.18
N GLU A 68 -15.87 3.06 -6.10
CA GLU A 68 -15.95 1.69 -6.61
C GLU A 68 -14.83 0.85 -6.01
N TRP A 69 -15.19 -0.31 -5.46
CA TRP A 69 -14.26 -1.20 -4.77
C TRP A 69 -14.01 -2.47 -5.58
N LEU A 70 -12.74 -2.76 -5.81
CA LEU A 70 -12.29 -3.97 -6.48
C LEU A 70 -11.43 -4.80 -5.52
N ARG A 71 -11.39 -6.11 -5.77
CA ARG A 71 -10.49 -7.02 -5.05
C ARG A 71 -9.55 -7.69 -6.06
N LEU A 72 -8.27 -7.45 -5.88
CA LEU A 72 -7.22 -8.06 -6.68
C LEU A 72 -6.23 -8.77 -5.75
N SER A 73 -5.55 -9.78 -6.25
CA SER A 73 -4.56 -10.51 -5.45
C SER A 73 -3.14 -10.24 -5.96
N GLY A 74 -2.29 -9.76 -5.06
CA GLY A 74 -0.88 -9.51 -5.32
C GLY A 74 -0.57 -8.20 -6.04
N ALA A 75 0.66 -7.71 -5.85
CA ALA A 75 1.12 -6.43 -6.35
C ALA A 75 1.15 -6.34 -7.89
N ALA A 76 1.39 -7.45 -8.59
CA ALA A 76 1.43 -7.46 -10.05
C ALA A 76 0.08 -7.04 -10.65
N ALA A 77 -1.02 -7.68 -10.24
CA ALA A 77 -2.36 -7.35 -10.73
C ALA A 77 -2.78 -5.91 -10.38
N MET A 78 -2.38 -5.42 -9.19
CA MET A 78 -2.60 -4.02 -8.79
C MET A 78 -1.90 -3.04 -9.73
N ASN A 79 -0.61 -3.27 -10.01
CA ASN A 79 0.19 -2.42 -10.88
C ASN A 79 -0.34 -2.42 -12.32
N ASP A 80 -0.67 -3.59 -12.87
CA ASP A 80 -1.19 -3.72 -14.22
C ASP A 80 -2.53 -2.96 -14.37
N SER A 81 -3.42 -3.10 -13.38
CA SER A 81 -4.71 -2.41 -13.38
C SER A 81 -4.55 -0.88 -13.23
N LEU A 82 -3.63 -0.40 -12.39
CA LEU A 82 -3.35 1.03 -12.27
C LEU A 82 -2.77 1.61 -13.56
N ILE A 83 -1.75 0.96 -14.13
CA ILE A 83 -1.05 1.43 -15.33
C ILE A 83 -1.95 1.43 -16.55
N SER A 84 -2.86 0.45 -16.66
CA SER A 84 -3.86 0.40 -17.74
C SER A 84 -5.07 1.34 -17.54
N GLY A 85 -5.15 2.04 -16.40
CA GLY A 85 -6.27 2.93 -16.09
C GLY A 85 -7.52 2.22 -15.58
N GLY A 86 -7.42 0.96 -15.15
CA GLY A 86 -8.49 0.22 -14.51
C GLY A 86 -8.72 0.62 -13.04
N LEU A 87 -7.72 1.25 -12.40
CA LEU A 87 -7.78 1.77 -11.04
C LEU A 87 -7.33 3.22 -11.00
N ASP A 88 -7.80 3.94 -10.00
CA ASP A 88 -7.31 5.26 -9.61
C ASP A 88 -6.40 5.15 -8.39
N PHE A 89 -6.78 4.33 -7.40
CA PHE A 89 -5.96 3.98 -6.24
C PHE A 89 -5.69 2.48 -6.20
N ALA A 90 -4.42 2.13 -6.29
CA ALA A 90 -3.92 0.78 -6.10
C ALA A 90 -3.36 0.63 -4.68
N THR A 91 -3.32 -0.62 -4.17
CA THR A 91 -2.77 -0.94 -2.86
C THR A 91 -1.80 -2.11 -2.94
N ALA A 92 -0.62 -1.93 -2.38
CA ALA A 92 0.38 -3.01 -2.27
C ALA A 92 1.34 -2.73 -1.11
N GLY A 93 2.25 -3.65 -0.86
CA GLY A 93 3.35 -3.41 0.05
C GLY A 93 4.23 -2.24 -0.39
N ILE A 94 4.96 -1.64 0.56
CA ILE A 94 5.84 -0.51 0.28
C ILE A 94 6.92 -0.88 -0.75
N ALA A 95 7.56 -2.03 -0.64
CA ALA A 95 8.60 -2.49 -1.55
C ALA A 95 8.11 -2.56 -3.02
N PRO A 96 7.04 -3.29 -3.38
CA PRO A 96 6.53 -3.27 -4.75
C PRO A 96 6.07 -1.89 -5.23
N ALA A 97 5.65 -0.99 -4.33
CA ALA A 97 5.31 0.37 -4.72
C ALA A 97 6.55 1.19 -5.11
N ILE A 98 7.68 1.02 -4.41
CA ILE A 98 8.97 1.64 -4.77
C ILE A 98 9.45 1.12 -6.12
N LEU A 99 9.42 -0.19 -6.36
CA LEU A 99 9.75 -0.78 -7.67
C LEU A 99 8.89 -0.20 -8.80
N THR A 100 7.59 -0.03 -8.54
CA THR A 100 6.66 0.53 -9.53
C THR A 100 6.93 2.00 -9.77
N TRP A 101 7.25 2.77 -8.73
CA TRP A 101 7.66 4.16 -8.85
C TRP A 101 8.88 4.32 -9.78
N ASP A 102 9.94 3.53 -9.59
CA ASP A 102 11.13 3.59 -10.45
C ASP A 102 10.81 3.21 -11.90
N LYS A 103 10.02 2.15 -12.12
CA LYS A 103 9.66 1.65 -13.45
C LYS A 103 8.74 2.58 -14.24
N THR A 104 7.93 3.37 -13.56
CA THR A 104 6.92 4.24 -14.19
C THR A 104 7.41 5.68 -14.40
N ARG A 105 8.59 6.03 -13.90
CA ARG A 105 9.17 7.38 -14.04
C ARG A 105 9.27 7.84 -15.48
N GLY A 106 8.84 9.09 -15.70
CA GLY A 106 8.83 9.70 -17.04
C GLY A 106 7.79 9.13 -18.00
N LYS A 107 6.88 8.27 -17.49
CA LYS A 107 5.77 7.68 -18.25
C LYS A 107 4.46 7.91 -17.51
N VAL A 108 3.94 6.84 -16.85
CA VAL A 108 2.73 6.93 -16.02
C VAL A 108 3.01 7.70 -14.73
N ASP A 109 4.19 7.56 -14.18
CA ASP A 109 4.70 8.22 -12.98
C ASP A 109 3.74 8.09 -11.79
N ILE A 110 4.05 7.22 -10.84
CA ILE A 110 3.20 7.05 -9.65
C ILE A 110 3.68 7.91 -8.48
N THR A 111 2.75 8.15 -7.54
CA THR A 111 3.03 8.73 -6.22
C THR A 111 2.26 7.98 -5.15
N LEU A 112 2.85 7.83 -3.98
CA LEU A 112 2.21 7.19 -2.84
C LEU A 112 1.30 8.19 -2.13
N ILE A 113 0.07 7.76 -1.85
CA ILE A 113 -0.98 8.62 -1.28
C ILE A 113 -0.95 8.54 0.24
N ALA A 114 -0.84 7.34 0.82
CA ALA A 114 -0.79 7.12 2.26
C ALA A 114 -0.20 5.76 2.61
N SER A 115 0.34 5.61 3.82
CA SER A 115 0.53 4.31 4.47
C SER A 115 -0.83 3.77 4.94
N LEU A 116 -0.98 2.45 5.01
CA LEU A 116 -2.11 1.79 5.67
C LEU A 116 -1.74 1.29 7.08
N GLY A 117 -0.47 1.42 7.44
CA GLY A 117 0.02 1.05 8.76
C GLY A 117 1.25 0.16 8.76
N SER A 118 1.63 -0.27 9.95
CA SER A 118 2.70 -1.23 10.20
C SER A 118 2.18 -2.44 10.97
N MET A 119 2.70 -3.61 10.62
CA MET A 119 2.46 -4.87 11.31
C MET A 119 3.54 -5.88 10.93
N PRO A 120 3.89 -6.82 11.82
CA PRO A 120 4.84 -7.86 11.49
C PRO A 120 4.28 -8.76 10.37
N ASN A 121 5.16 -9.22 9.51
CA ASN A 121 4.90 -10.32 8.58
C ASN A 121 5.78 -11.48 9.01
N ILE A 122 5.21 -12.68 9.13
CA ILE A 122 5.90 -13.85 9.63
C ILE A 122 6.02 -14.90 8.51
N LEU A 123 7.24 -15.39 8.31
CA LEU A 123 7.45 -16.61 7.55
C LEU A 123 7.20 -17.78 8.47
N THR A 124 6.15 -18.54 8.19
CA THR A 124 5.78 -19.75 8.91
C THR A 124 6.13 -20.97 8.08
N THR A 125 6.33 -22.12 8.73
CA THR A 125 6.51 -23.42 8.07
C THR A 125 5.84 -24.55 8.83
N ASN A 126 5.33 -25.54 8.09
CA ASN A 126 4.85 -26.80 8.64
C ASN A 126 5.93 -27.92 8.59
N ASN A 127 7.10 -27.61 8.03
CA ASN A 127 8.24 -28.52 8.00
C ASN A 127 8.98 -28.49 9.35
N PRO A 128 8.92 -29.56 10.18
CA PRO A 128 9.54 -29.57 11.50
C PRO A 128 11.07 -29.48 11.49
N ASN A 129 11.71 -29.74 10.36
CA ASN A 129 13.17 -29.68 10.21
C ASN A 129 13.67 -28.25 9.91
N VAL A 130 12.81 -27.31 9.49
CA VAL A 130 13.17 -25.94 9.19
C VAL A 130 12.99 -25.08 10.44
N LYS A 131 14.09 -24.63 11.07
CA LYS A 131 14.09 -23.75 12.25
C LYS A 131 14.49 -22.33 11.91
N THR A 132 15.29 -22.16 10.86
CA THR A 132 15.77 -20.88 10.34
C THR A 132 15.69 -20.91 8.80
N ILE A 133 15.88 -19.77 8.18
CA ILE A 133 15.91 -19.69 6.69
C ILE A 133 17.08 -20.49 6.08
N LYS A 134 18.09 -20.90 6.88
CA LYS A 134 19.22 -21.74 6.43
C LYS A 134 18.83 -23.19 6.19
N ASP A 135 17.75 -23.63 6.79
CA ASP A 135 17.34 -25.03 6.77
C ASP A 135 16.43 -25.38 5.59
N PHE A 136 16.00 -24.36 4.82
CA PHE A 136 15.23 -24.59 3.60
C PHE A 136 16.07 -25.30 2.52
N THR A 137 15.44 -26.26 1.86
CA THR A 137 16.01 -27.08 0.81
C THR A 137 15.19 -26.97 -0.47
N GLU A 138 15.66 -27.57 -1.56
CA GLU A 138 14.94 -27.62 -2.85
C GLU A 138 13.57 -28.35 -2.77
N LYS A 139 13.32 -29.08 -1.67
CA LYS A 139 12.05 -29.77 -1.42
C LYS A 139 10.97 -28.82 -0.85
N ASP A 140 11.38 -27.67 -0.35
CA ASP A 140 10.48 -26.71 0.26
C ASP A 140 9.87 -25.78 -0.77
N ARG A 141 8.66 -25.28 -0.49
CA ARG A 141 7.97 -24.27 -1.28
C ARG A 141 7.40 -23.21 -0.37
N ILE A 142 7.85 -21.97 -0.58
CA ILE A 142 7.48 -20.79 0.19
C ILE A 142 6.40 -20.04 -0.58
N ALA A 143 5.16 -20.09 -0.12
CA ALA A 143 4.05 -19.36 -0.71
C ALA A 143 4.11 -17.86 -0.38
N LEU A 144 3.84 -17.03 -1.36
CA LEU A 144 3.79 -15.55 -1.30
C LEU A 144 2.69 -15.05 -2.24
N PRO A 145 2.03 -13.91 -2.00
CA PRO A 145 1.05 -13.36 -2.94
C PRO A 145 1.62 -12.95 -4.30
N SER A 146 2.87 -12.52 -4.33
CA SER A 146 3.60 -12.16 -5.55
C SER A 146 5.07 -12.53 -5.39
N VAL A 147 5.61 -13.36 -6.28
CA VAL A 147 7.04 -13.70 -6.30
C VAL A 147 7.89 -12.53 -6.81
N LYS A 148 9.13 -12.44 -6.33
CA LYS A 148 10.18 -11.49 -6.73
C LYS A 148 9.88 -10.01 -6.47
N VAL A 149 8.66 -9.55 -6.69
CA VAL A 149 8.29 -8.12 -6.66
C VAL A 149 7.27 -7.78 -5.57
N GLY A 150 6.91 -8.74 -4.70
CA GLY A 150 6.02 -8.51 -3.55
C GLY A 150 6.76 -7.97 -2.33
N PHE A 151 6.02 -7.57 -1.30
CA PHE A 151 6.61 -7.16 -0.03
C PHE A 151 7.37 -8.31 0.64
N GLN A 152 6.74 -9.47 0.78
CA GLN A 152 7.32 -10.63 1.45
C GLN A 152 8.58 -11.16 0.78
N PRO A 153 8.65 -11.30 -0.57
CA PRO A 153 9.91 -11.71 -1.20
C PRO A 153 11.03 -10.69 -0.99
N ILE A 154 10.76 -9.39 -1.00
CA ILE A 154 11.81 -8.39 -0.72
C ILE A 154 12.34 -8.53 0.72
N VAL A 155 11.46 -8.69 1.71
CA VAL A 155 11.89 -8.95 3.09
C VAL A 155 12.68 -10.27 3.22
N LEU A 156 12.26 -11.32 2.49
CA LEU A 156 12.98 -12.60 2.44
C LEU A 156 14.36 -12.41 1.80
N GLN A 157 14.47 -11.63 0.75
CA GLN A 157 15.74 -11.29 0.10
C GLN A 157 16.65 -10.48 1.04
N MET A 158 16.12 -9.50 1.80
CA MET A 158 16.88 -8.78 2.82
C MET A 158 17.44 -9.73 3.90
N ALA A 159 16.63 -10.69 4.34
CA ALA A 159 17.06 -11.71 5.29
C ALA A 159 18.08 -12.68 4.68
N ALA A 160 17.89 -13.10 3.43
CA ALA A 160 18.81 -13.99 2.72
C ALA A 160 20.18 -13.33 2.51
N GLU A 161 20.22 -12.04 2.15
CA GLU A 161 21.48 -11.29 2.05
C GLU A 161 22.24 -11.26 3.38
N LYS A 162 21.56 -10.96 4.47
CA LYS A 162 22.18 -10.95 5.82
C LYS A 162 22.68 -12.33 6.25
N THR A 163 22.01 -13.39 5.80
CA THR A 163 22.26 -14.76 6.24
C THR A 163 23.29 -15.49 5.38
N PHE A 164 23.24 -15.29 4.05
CA PHE A 164 24.02 -16.04 3.06
C PHE A 164 24.99 -15.16 2.27
N GLY A 165 24.91 -13.83 2.39
CA GLY A 165 25.64 -12.90 1.52
C GLY A 165 25.11 -12.85 0.08
N GLN A 166 23.96 -13.51 -0.20
CA GLN A 166 23.32 -13.60 -1.50
C GLN A 166 21.81 -13.37 -1.33
N TYR A 167 21.30 -12.23 -1.83
CA TYR A 167 19.92 -11.82 -1.58
C TYR A 167 18.87 -12.73 -2.24
N ASP A 168 19.14 -13.26 -3.42
CA ASP A 168 18.22 -14.08 -4.22
C ASP A 168 18.29 -15.59 -3.92
N LYS A 169 19.04 -15.97 -2.88
CA LYS A 169 19.34 -17.38 -2.55
C LYS A 169 18.10 -18.27 -2.41
N LEU A 170 16.99 -17.72 -1.94
CA LEU A 170 15.75 -18.47 -1.69
C LEU A 170 14.67 -18.23 -2.76
N ASP A 171 14.92 -17.39 -3.77
CA ASP A 171 13.91 -17.01 -4.76
C ASP A 171 13.32 -18.21 -5.52
N ASN A 172 14.16 -19.20 -5.84
CA ASN A 172 13.74 -20.42 -6.56
C ASN A 172 12.80 -21.33 -5.73
N LEU A 173 12.72 -21.12 -4.43
CA LEU A 173 11.80 -21.85 -3.54
C LEU A 173 10.43 -21.16 -3.47
N THR A 174 10.30 -19.92 -3.96
CA THR A 174 9.08 -19.13 -3.84
C THR A 174 8.06 -19.47 -4.91
N VAL A 175 6.77 -19.48 -4.51
CA VAL A 175 5.64 -19.71 -5.41
C VAL A 175 4.53 -18.68 -5.15
N SER A 176 3.85 -18.26 -6.22
CA SER A 176 2.75 -17.29 -6.08
C SER A 176 1.47 -18.00 -5.68
N LEU A 177 0.92 -17.61 -4.51
CA LEU A 177 -0.34 -18.13 -4.01
C LEU A 177 -1.00 -17.09 -3.09
N PRO A 178 -2.30 -16.78 -3.25
CA PRO A 178 -3.02 -15.88 -2.34
C PRO A 178 -2.97 -16.35 -0.90
N HIS A 179 -2.94 -15.41 0.06
CA HIS A 179 -2.85 -15.75 1.49
C HIS A 179 -3.90 -16.74 1.99
N PRO A 180 -5.21 -16.64 1.61
CA PRO A 180 -6.20 -17.64 2.04
C PRO A 180 -5.86 -19.06 1.57
N ASP A 181 -5.45 -19.20 0.30
CA ASP A 181 -5.13 -20.50 -0.31
C ASP A 181 -3.84 -21.08 0.28
N ALA A 182 -2.82 -20.24 0.47
CA ALA A 182 -1.58 -20.63 1.13
C ALA A 182 -1.81 -21.07 2.58
N THR A 183 -2.68 -20.37 3.32
CA THR A 183 -3.05 -20.76 4.68
C THR A 183 -3.76 -22.12 4.69
N ALA A 184 -4.70 -22.35 3.78
CA ALA A 184 -5.37 -23.62 3.65
C ALA A 184 -4.37 -24.76 3.33
N ALA A 185 -3.42 -24.53 2.44
CA ALA A 185 -2.36 -25.49 2.08
C ALA A 185 -1.47 -25.83 3.28
N ILE A 186 -1.00 -24.84 4.03
CA ILE A 186 -0.19 -25.06 5.26
C ILE A 186 -0.97 -25.86 6.30
N LEU A 187 -2.23 -25.49 6.56
CA LEU A 187 -3.05 -26.13 7.60
C LEU A 187 -3.47 -27.55 7.23
N SER A 188 -3.66 -27.84 5.95
CA SER A 188 -4.01 -29.19 5.47
C SER A 188 -2.78 -30.07 5.24
N GLY A 189 -1.58 -29.48 5.07
CA GLY A 189 -0.36 -30.21 4.69
C GLY A 189 -0.39 -30.73 3.24
N THR A 190 -1.21 -30.13 2.38
CA THR A 190 -1.40 -30.55 0.99
C THR A 190 -0.81 -29.55 0.00
N GLY A 191 -0.75 -29.93 -1.29
CA GLY A 191 -0.33 -29.02 -2.37
C GLY A 191 1.17 -28.73 -2.45
N GLY A 192 1.99 -29.44 -1.63
CA GLY A 192 3.45 -29.29 -1.68
C GLY A 192 3.97 -27.96 -1.12
N ILE A 193 3.10 -27.13 -0.51
CA ILE A 193 3.49 -25.89 0.15
C ILE A 193 3.96 -26.22 1.56
N THR A 194 5.21 -25.88 1.88
CA THR A 194 5.82 -26.15 3.20
C THR A 194 6.03 -24.91 4.04
N ALA A 195 5.98 -23.72 3.43
CA ALA A 195 6.12 -22.45 4.14
C ALA A 195 5.25 -21.36 3.52
N HIS A 196 4.90 -20.36 4.33
CA HIS A 196 4.10 -19.23 3.90
C HIS A 196 4.61 -17.95 4.56
N PHE A 197 5.04 -16.97 3.78
CA PHE A 197 5.38 -15.67 4.32
C PHE A 197 4.14 -14.78 4.28
N THR A 198 3.59 -14.46 5.43
CA THR A 198 2.22 -13.96 5.54
C THR A 198 2.08 -12.85 6.58
N SER A 199 0.91 -12.24 6.61
CA SER A 199 0.50 -11.17 7.52
C SER A 199 -0.74 -11.58 8.34
N PRO A 200 -1.15 -10.79 9.34
CA PRO A 200 -2.40 -11.01 10.06
C PRO A 200 -3.64 -11.01 9.14
N PRO A 201 -4.63 -11.87 9.40
CA PRO A 201 -4.74 -12.84 10.48
C PRO A 201 -4.21 -14.24 10.13
N PHE A 202 -3.59 -14.38 8.96
CA PHE A 202 -3.18 -15.68 8.42
C PHE A 202 -2.03 -16.31 9.19
N MET A 203 -1.09 -15.48 9.67
CA MET A 203 0.00 -15.97 10.50
C MET A 203 -0.50 -16.50 11.83
N GLU A 204 -1.43 -15.82 12.49
CA GLU A 204 -2.00 -16.27 13.77
C GLU A 204 -2.80 -17.57 13.59
N GLN A 205 -3.59 -17.69 12.50
CA GLN A 205 -4.29 -18.93 12.19
C GLN A 205 -3.33 -20.12 12.08
N GLN A 206 -2.18 -19.92 11.43
CA GLN A 206 -1.19 -20.98 11.24
C GLN A 206 -0.46 -21.32 12.53
N LEU A 207 0.02 -20.31 13.27
CA LEU A 207 0.77 -20.48 14.49
C LEU A 207 -0.08 -21.10 15.61
N GLU A 208 -1.31 -20.62 15.81
CA GLU A 208 -2.20 -21.13 16.85
C GLU A 208 -2.83 -22.49 16.53
N SER A 209 -2.79 -22.92 15.27
CA SER A 209 -3.20 -24.27 14.90
C SER A 209 -2.29 -25.36 15.45
N GLY A 210 -1.07 -25.01 15.86
CA GLY A 210 -0.02 -25.95 16.24
C GLY A 210 0.58 -26.74 15.07
N LYS A 211 0.14 -26.47 13.82
CA LYS A 211 0.62 -27.19 12.62
C LYS A 211 1.79 -26.49 11.94
N ALA A 212 2.06 -25.24 12.29
CA ALA A 212 3.16 -24.46 11.76
C ALA A 212 3.85 -23.67 12.88
N HIS A 213 5.10 -23.28 12.61
CA HIS A 213 5.88 -22.43 13.51
C HIS A 213 6.56 -21.31 12.73
N ALA A 214 6.95 -20.25 13.45
CA ALA A 214 7.63 -19.09 12.87
C ALA A 214 9.10 -19.39 12.58
N VAL A 215 9.59 -18.87 11.44
CA VAL A 215 11.00 -18.98 11.00
C VAL A 215 11.65 -17.60 10.88
N LEU A 216 10.89 -16.59 10.46
CA LEU A 216 11.38 -15.23 10.23
C LEU A 216 10.29 -14.23 10.57
N ASN A 217 10.67 -13.10 11.20
CA ASN A 217 9.81 -11.96 11.45
C ASN A 217 10.34 -10.74 10.70
N SER A 218 9.50 -10.05 9.95
CA SER A 218 9.90 -8.85 9.21
C SER A 218 10.42 -7.72 10.10
N TYR A 219 9.91 -7.59 11.34
CA TYR A 219 10.38 -6.60 12.29
C TYR A 219 11.83 -6.88 12.75
N ASP A 220 12.21 -8.16 12.90
CA ASP A 220 13.59 -8.54 13.21
C ASP A 220 14.52 -8.25 12.03
N VAL A 221 14.04 -8.46 10.79
CA VAL A 221 14.83 -8.17 9.57
C VAL A 221 15.12 -6.68 9.44
N LEU A 222 14.14 -5.82 9.73
CA LEU A 222 14.25 -4.36 9.58
C LEU A 222 14.66 -3.62 10.86
N GLY A 223 14.71 -4.32 12.00
CA GLY A 223 15.06 -3.73 13.28
C GLY A 223 13.92 -2.97 13.96
N GLY A 224 12.67 -3.26 13.57
CA GLY A 224 11.48 -2.66 14.19
C GLY A 224 10.29 -2.46 13.26
N PRO A 225 9.28 -1.74 13.74
CA PRO A 225 8.07 -1.43 12.98
C PRO A 225 8.39 -0.70 11.67
N HIS A 226 7.78 -1.10 10.59
CA HIS A 226 7.92 -0.53 9.26
C HIS A 226 6.58 -0.45 8.55
N THR A 227 6.45 0.45 7.58
CA THR A 227 5.28 0.47 6.69
C THR A 227 5.16 -0.87 5.98
N PHE A 228 3.96 -1.48 6.05
CA PHE A 228 3.67 -2.68 5.30
C PHE A 228 3.02 -2.34 3.97
N ASN A 229 1.76 -1.89 3.99
CA ASN A 229 1.02 -1.54 2.79
C ASN A 229 0.87 -0.04 2.61
N VAL A 230 0.80 0.38 1.37
CA VAL A 230 0.56 1.76 0.95
C VAL A 230 -0.56 1.81 -0.08
N VAL A 231 -1.19 2.97 -0.20
CA VAL A 231 -2.04 3.36 -1.31
C VAL A 231 -1.24 4.25 -2.24
N TYR A 232 -1.34 4.02 -3.54
CA TYR A 232 -0.66 4.80 -4.56
C TYR A 232 -1.53 5.03 -5.78
N ALA A 233 -1.25 6.10 -6.51
CA ALA A 233 -1.96 6.54 -7.70
C ALA A 233 -0.97 6.97 -8.78
N THR A 234 -1.47 7.21 -10.00
CA THR A 234 -0.68 7.97 -10.96
C THR A 234 -0.49 9.40 -10.45
N ARG A 235 0.68 10.00 -10.67
CA ARG A 235 0.93 11.40 -10.28
C ARG A 235 -0.07 12.34 -10.95
N LYS A 236 -0.42 12.04 -12.21
CA LYS A 236 -1.44 12.81 -12.94
C LYS A 236 -2.78 12.80 -12.18
N PHE A 237 -3.28 11.62 -11.79
CA PHE A 237 -4.55 11.53 -11.04
C PHE A 237 -4.48 12.33 -9.73
N ALA A 238 -3.39 12.15 -8.97
CA ALA A 238 -3.23 12.85 -7.69
C ALA A 238 -3.14 14.38 -7.85
N THR A 239 -2.51 14.87 -8.93
CA THR A 239 -2.40 16.31 -9.23
C THR A 239 -3.71 16.90 -9.72
N ASP A 240 -4.45 16.16 -10.53
CA ASP A 240 -5.72 16.64 -11.11
C ASP A 240 -6.86 16.58 -10.07
N ASN A 241 -6.73 15.75 -9.01
CA ASN A 241 -7.78 15.50 -8.02
C ASN A 241 -7.31 15.72 -6.56
N PRO A 242 -6.75 16.89 -6.21
CA PRO A 242 -6.17 17.12 -4.89
C PRO A 242 -7.19 17.07 -3.76
N LYS A 243 -8.44 17.46 -3.99
CA LYS A 243 -9.51 17.40 -2.98
C LYS A 243 -9.90 15.95 -2.68
N THR A 244 -9.99 15.13 -3.72
CA THR A 244 -10.27 13.69 -3.61
C THR A 244 -9.13 12.98 -2.85
N VAL A 245 -7.88 13.29 -3.15
CA VAL A 245 -6.70 12.77 -2.44
C VAL A 245 -6.73 13.16 -0.96
N ASN A 246 -6.97 14.43 -0.65
CA ASN A 246 -7.05 14.91 0.73
C ASN A 246 -8.22 14.29 1.49
N ALA A 247 -9.39 14.17 0.86
CA ALA A 247 -10.55 13.51 1.43
C ALA A 247 -10.27 12.03 1.74
N PHE A 248 -9.58 11.34 0.86
CA PHE A 248 -9.18 9.95 1.06
C PHE A 248 -8.24 9.79 2.26
N VAL A 249 -7.21 10.62 2.39
CA VAL A 249 -6.29 10.59 3.53
C VAL A 249 -7.02 10.90 4.84
N ALA A 250 -7.91 11.90 4.85
CA ALA A 250 -8.72 12.23 6.01
C ALA A 250 -9.68 11.09 6.41
N ALA A 251 -10.26 10.40 5.41
CA ALA A 251 -11.10 9.23 5.64
C ALA A 251 -10.31 8.06 6.27
N LEU A 252 -9.06 7.84 5.84
CA LEU A 252 -8.19 6.84 6.45
C LEU A 252 -7.81 7.21 7.89
N ASP A 253 -7.48 8.48 8.17
CA ASP A 253 -7.18 8.93 9.53
C ASP A 253 -8.41 8.78 10.44
N GLU A 254 -9.63 9.09 9.95
CA GLU A 254 -10.89 8.85 10.66
C GLU A 254 -11.14 7.34 10.89
N ALA A 255 -10.91 6.50 9.88
CA ALA A 255 -11.03 5.05 9.98
C ALA A 255 -10.07 4.48 11.03
N ASN A 256 -8.81 4.90 11.02
CA ASN A 256 -7.79 4.47 11.99
C ASN A 256 -8.18 4.84 13.43
N ALA A 257 -8.65 6.05 13.65
CA ALA A 257 -9.14 6.50 14.94
C ALA A 257 -10.34 5.67 15.40
N TRP A 258 -11.27 5.38 14.49
CA TRP A 258 -12.45 4.56 14.80
C TRP A 258 -12.09 3.11 15.13
N ILE A 259 -11.17 2.47 14.37
CA ILE A 259 -10.67 1.11 14.65
C ILE A 259 -10.10 1.05 16.07
N LYS A 260 -9.26 2.01 16.43
CA LYS A 260 -8.65 2.09 17.76
C LYS A 260 -9.68 2.21 18.87
N ALA A 261 -10.74 2.99 18.66
CA ALA A 261 -11.81 3.19 19.64
C ALA A 261 -12.81 2.02 19.69
N ASN A 262 -12.99 1.28 18.59
CA ASN A 262 -14.03 0.27 18.42
C ASN A 262 -13.49 -1.06 17.85
N PRO A 263 -12.45 -1.68 18.46
CA PRO A 263 -11.79 -2.84 17.87
C PRO A 263 -12.70 -4.08 17.74
N LYS A 264 -13.70 -4.23 18.61
CA LYS A 264 -14.71 -5.29 18.52
C LYS A 264 -15.59 -5.13 17.28
N ASP A 265 -16.10 -3.92 17.03
CA ASP A 265 -16.94 -3.64 15.86
C ASP A 265 -16.10 -3.70 14.57
N ALA A 266 -14.84 -3.26 14.63
CA ALA A 266 -13.89 -3.39 13.53
C ALA A 266 -13.62 -4.86 13.15
N ALA A 267 -13.54 -5.76 14.14
CA ALA A 267 -13.42 -7.19 13.90
C ALA A 267 -14.67 -7.75 13.19
N GLN A 268 -15.86 -7.33 13.61
CA GLN A 268 -17.11 -7.75 12.97
C GLN A 268 -17.19 -7.27 11.51
N LEU A 269 -16.82 -6.00 11.24
CA LEU A 269 -16.77 -5.47 9.87
C LEU A 269 -15.77 -6.26 9.00
N TYR A 270 -14.57 -6.56 9.54
CA TYR A 270 -13.59 -7.37 8.85
C TYR A 270 -14.15 -8.76 8.46
N ILE A 271 -14.78 -9.44 9.41
CA ILE A 271 -15.35 -10.78 9.21
C ILE A 271 -16.45 -10.74 8.14
N ALA A 272 -17.33 -9.75 8.19
CA ALA A 272 -18.41 -9.59 7.22
C ALA A 272 -17.87 -9.33 5.80
N GLU A 273 -16.93 -8.41 5.64
CA GLU A 273 -16.32 -8.07 4.35
C GLU A 273 -15.53 -9.22 3.74
N GLU A 274 -14.74 -9.91 4.57
CA GLU A 274 -13.93 -11.06 4.13
C GLU A 274 -14.74 -12.36 4.03
N LYS A 275 -16.02 -12.35 4.44
CA LYS A 275 -16.85 -13.56 4.56
C LYS A 275 -16.13 -14.67 5.35
N SER A 276 -15.38 -14.25 6.36
CA SER A 276 -14.51 -15.08 7.14
C SER A 276 -15.30 -15.91 8.16
N LYS A 277 -14.82 -17.14 8.46
CA LYS A 277 -15.35 -17.99 9.51
C LYS A 277 -14.57 -17.86 10.82
N LEU A 278 -13.66 -16.87 10.91
CA LEU A 278 -12.88 -16.64 12.13
C LEU A 278 -13.78 -16.17 13.28
N ASP A 279 -13.39 -16.55 14.50
CA ASP A 279 -14.04 -16.05 15.71
C ASP A 279 -13.82 -14.51 15.81
N PRO A 280 -14.87 -13.71 16.06
CA PRO A 280 -14.72 -12.28 16.27
C PRO A 280 -13.75 -11.89 17.37
N ALA A 281 -13.69 -12.64 18.47
CA ALA A 281 -12.74 -12.40 19.55
C ALA A 281 -11.29 -12.67 19.14
N PHE A 282 -11.07 -13.65 18.27
CA PHE A 282 -9.75 -13.89 17.66
C PHE A 282 -9.29 -12.69 16.83
N VAL A 283 -10.15 -12.17 15.97
CA VAL A 283 -9.82 -11.00 15.12
C VAL A 283 -9.67 -9.73 15.97
N GLU A 284 -10.54 -9.51 16.98
CA GLU A 284 -10.41 -8.38 17.89
C GLU A 284 -9.06 -8.41 18.65
N ARG A 285 -8.63 -9.57 19.12
CA ARG A 285 -7.34 -9.71 19.79
C ARG A 285 -6.17 -9.33 18.89
N ILE A 286 -6.22 -9.71 17.61
CA ILE A 286 -5.20 -9.32 16.61
C ILE A 286 -5.22 -7.81 16.41
N ILE A 287 -6.39 -7.18 16.25
CA ILE A 287 -6.50 -5.73 16.08
C ILE A 287 -5.92 -4.96 17.28
N ARG A 288 -6.01 -5.53 18.48
CA ARG A 288 -5.47 -4.96 19.73
C ARG A 288 -3.98 -5.23 19.96
N ASP A 289 -3.33 -6.03 19.11
CA ASP A 289 -1.89 -6.31 19.27
C ASP A 289 -1.10 -5.00 19.13
N PRO A 290 -0.24 -4.67 20.11
CA PRO A 290 0.55 -3.42 20.08
C PRO A 290 1.55 -3.36 18.93
N GLN A 291 1.87 -4.49 18.28
CA GLN A 291 2.70 -4.51 17.08
C GLN A 291 1.93 -4.12 15.81
N ILE A 292 0.60 -4.06 15.87
CA ILE A 292 -0.26 -3.64 14.76
C ILE A 292 -0.65 -2.19 14.96
N ASN A 293 -0.23 -1.33 14.03
CA ASN A 293 -0.51 0.10 14.08
C ASN A 293 -1.08 0.57 12.74
N PHE A 294 -2.37 0.90 12.72
CA PHE A 294 -3.02 1.52 11.57
C PHE A 294 -2.71 3.02 11.56
N THR A 295 -1.99 3.48 10.57
CA THR A 295 -1.54 4.87 10.45
C THR A 295 -1.27 5.25 9.00
N THR A 296 -1.57 6.50 8.64
CA THR A 296 -1.22 7.07 7.33
C THR A 296 0.23 7.58 7.28
N THR A 297 0.93 7.59 8.43
CA THR A 297 2.33 8.02 8.53
C THR A 297 3.27 6.92 8.06
N PRO A 298 4.15 7.17 7.07
CA PRO A 298 5.17 6.22 6.64
C PRO A 298 6.22 5.96 7.74
N GLN A 299 6.77 4.73 7.77
CA GLN A 299 7.80 4.30 8.70
C GLN A 299 8.84 3.43 7.98
N GLN A 300 10.13 3.69 8.17
CA GLN A 300 11.28 2.94 7.62
C GLN A 300 11.19 2.68 6.09
N VAL A 301 10.62 3.60 5.34
CA VAL A 301 10.45 3.47 3.88
C VAL A 301 11.79 3.44 3.17
N GLU A 302 12.74 4.25 3.64
CA GLU A 302 14.06 4.37 3.02
C GLU A 302 14.90 3.10 3.17
N ALA A 303 14.64 2.25 4.18
CA ALA A 303 15.32 0.97 4.32
C ALA A 303 15.02 0.02 3.15
N PHE A 304 13.79 0.04 2.63
CA PHE A 304 13.41 -0.70 1.42
C PHE A 304 14.04 -0.10 0.17
N ALA A 305 14.01 1.23 0.03
CA ALA A 305 14.62 1.92 -1.10
C ALA A 305 16.13 1.69 -1.16
N ASP A 306 16.81 1.70 -0.01
CA ASP A 306 18.24 1.40 0.11
C ASP A 306 18.57 -0.02 -0.36
N PHE A 307 17.80 -0.99 0.11
CA PHE A 307 18.00 -2.38 -0.29
C PHE A 307 17.76 -2.56 -1.80
N GLU A 308 16.62 -2.12 -2.30
CA GLU A 308 16.24 -2.28 -3.72
C GLU A 308 17.23 -1.60 -4.67
N TYR A 309 17.75 -0.42 -4.28
CA TYR A 309 18.78 0.28 -5.04
C TYR A 309 20.12 -0.48 -5.02
N ARG A 310 20.55 -0.92 -3.84
CA ARG A 310 21.83 -1.60 -3.64
C ARG A 310 21.92 -2.94 -4.38
N VAL A 311 20.81 -3.68 -4.48
CA VAL A 311 20.76 -4.95 -5.22
C VAL A 311 20.38 -4.77 -6.69
N GLY A 312 20.20 -3.52 -7.16
CA GLY A 312 19.95 -3.21 -8.57
C GLY A 312 18.51 -3.44 -9.04
N LEU A 313 17.55 -3.56 -8.11
CA LEU A 313 16.13 -3.70 -8.45
C LEU A 313 15.51 -2.38 -8.92
N ILE A 314 16.01 -1.25 -8.41
CA ILE A 314 15.67 0.11 -8.86
C ILE A 314 16.92 0.86 -9.33
N LYS A 315 16.74 1.83 -10.22
CA LYS A 315 17.84 2.59 -10.81
C LYS A 315 18.17 3.86 -10.03
N GLN A 316 17.22 4.38 -9.28
CA GLN A 316 17.38 5.58 -8.47
C GLN A 316 16.83 5.33 -7.07
N LYS A 317 17.60 5.74 -6.06
CA LYS A 317 17.21 5.68 -4.67
C LYS A 317 16.36 6.92 -4.32
N PRO A 318 15.05 6.77 -4.10
CA PRO A 318 14.22 7.88 -3.66
C PRO A 318 14.36 8.14 -2.17
N THR A 319 14.16 9.38 -1.75
CA THR A 319 13.76 9.70 -0.39
C THR A 319 12.26 9.38 -0.20
N TRP A 320 11.82 9.24 1.05
CA TRP A 320 10.40 9.00 1.30
C TRP A 320 9.51 10.16 0.81
N LYS A 321 10.02 11.42 0.81
CA LYS A 321 9.28 12.59 0.30
C LYS A 321 9.14 12.60 -1.22
N GLU A 322 10.08 12.02 -1.96
CA GLU A 322 9.94 11.86 -3.42
C GLU A 322 8.90 10.81 -3.79
N LEU A 323 8.73 9.80 -2.91
CA LEU A 323 7.73 8.76 -3.08
C LEU A 323 6.32 9.26 -2.78
N PHE A 324 6.13 9.93 -1.63
CA PHE A 324 4.81 10.29 -1.13
C PHE A 324 4.36 11.68 -1.61
N GLN A 325 3.05 11.83 -1.76
CA GLN A 325 2.43 13.09 -2.13
C GLN A 325 2.69 14.19 -1.07
N PRO A 326 2.80 15.49 -1.48
CA PRO A 326 3.24 16.57 -0.60
C PRO A 326 2.42 16.78 0.68
N GLY A 327 1.12 16.44 0.67
CA GLY A 327 0.25 16.57 1.83
C GLY A 327 0.68 15.72 3.04
N LEU A 328 1.53 14.71 2.82
CA LEU A 328 2.10 13.89 3.91
C LEU A 328 3.47 14.37 4.42
N HIS A 329 4.11 15.34 3.76
CA HIS A 329 5.49 15.74 4.09
C HIS A 329 5.63 16.41 5.47
N SER A 330 4.52 16.80 6.10
CA SER A 330 4.49 17.29 7.49
C SER A 330 4.50 16.16 8.53
N LYS A 331 4.24 14.91 8.12
CA LYS A 331 4.30 13.75 9.00
C LYS A 331 5.75 13.32 9.22
N SER A 332 6.00 12.58 10.29
CA SER A 332 7.35 12.10 10.67
C SER A 332 7.80 10.87 9.87
N GLY A 333 7.53 10.81 8.58
CA GLY A 333 7.94 9.69 7.73
C GLY A 333 9.47 9.52 7.65
N SER A 334 9.93 8.32 7.29
CA SER A 334 11.36 8.01 7.08
C SER A 334 11.57 6.91 6.04
#